data_580b7e93e887b397b8817350f87a7eef
#
_entry.id   580b7e93e887b397b8817350f87a7eef
#
_cell.length_a   1.000
_cell.length_b   1.000
_cell.length_c   1.000
_cell.angle_alpha   90.00
_cell.angle_beta   90.00
_cell.angle_gamma   90.00
#
_symmetry.space_group_name_H-M   'P 1'
#
loop_
_entity.id
_entity.type
_entity.pdbx_description
1 polymer ?
#
loop_
_entity_poly.entity_id
_entity_poly.type
_entity_poly.pdbx_seq_one_letter_code
_entity_poly.pdbx_strand_id
1 'polypeptide(L)'
;FTATLEVLAALVVIAVVAFFIRRNGIKIPRLSSIELKGWPKHDANWILVIEFCLMMAFFKMNAADYLLMSKEGLVHGSFPISSNLIAPIYESLGFGEGFLHFIEKGAWWFHFVGILFFMNYLYYSKHLHIIFAFPNTWYANLEKKGKFNNLNSVTQEIKLMMDPNADPYAAQPESAEAPAKFG
;
A
#
# COMPACT_ATOMS: atom_id res chain seq x y z
N PHE A 1 12.42 8.49 -20.21
CA PHE A 1 11.34 7.72 -19.62
C PHE A 1 11.87 6.46 -18.90
N THR A 2 12.58 5.55 -19.59
CA THR A 2 13.13 4.31 -18.99
C THR A 2 14.06 4.58 -17.82
N ALA A 3 15.00 5.52 -17.94
CA ALA A 3 15.89 5.90 -16.86
C ALA A 3 15.15 6.39 -15.60
N THR A 4 14.10 7.19 -15.77
CA THR A 4 13.28 7.67 -14.64
C THR A 4 12.59 6.51 -13.93
N LEU A 5 12.05 5.56 -14.69
CA LEU A 5 11.42 4.37 -14.12
C LEU A 5 12.43 3.49 -13.37
N GLU A 6 13.64 3.32 -13.89
CA GLU A 6 14.69 2.56 -13.19
C GLU A 6 15.12 3.23 -11.87
N VAL A 7 15.27 4.54 -11.86
CA VAL A 7 15.59 5.27 -10.63
C VAL A 7 14.48 5.12 -9.60
N LEU A 8 13.22 5.26 -10.02
CA LEU A 8 12.08 5.05 -9.13
C LEU A 8 12.02 3.60 -8.60
N ALA A 9 12.23 2.62 -9.46
CA ALA A 9 12.28 1.21 -9.07
C ALA A 9 13.41 0.94 -8.06
N ALA A 10 14.58 1.56 -8.23
CA ALA A 10 15.68 1.44 -7.27
C ALA A 10 15.34 2.05 -5.92
N LEU A 11 14.71 3.21 -5.89
CA LEU A 11 14.21 3.83 -4.65
C LEU A 11 13.21 2.93 -3.93
N VAL A 12 12.32 2.27 -4.69
CA VAL A 12 11.37 1.29 -4.13
C VAL A 12 12.13 0.11 -3.52
N VAL A 13 13.13 -0.47 -4.21
CA VAL A 13 13.94 -1.57 -3.67
C VAL A 13 14.63 -1.17 -2.37
N ILE A 14 15.25 0.02 -2.35
CA ILE A 14 15.92 0.54 -1.13
C ILE A 14 14.90 0.68 0.01
N ALA A 15 13.73 1.25 -0.26
CA ALA A 15 12.67 1.41 0.73
C ALA A 15 12.18 0.06 1.26
N VAL A 16 11.89 -0.89 0.37
CA VAL A 16 11.43 -2.24 0.73
C VAL A 16 12.44 -2.96 1.62
N VAL A 17 13.73 -2.93 1.24
CA VAL A 17 14.81 -3.52 2.04
C VAL A 17 14.94 -2.83 3.40
N ALA A 18 14.90 -1.51 3.44
CA ALA A 18 14.97 -0.75 4.69
C ALA A 18 13.79 -1.09 5.61
N PHE A 19 12.56 -1.16 5.09
CA PHE A 19 11.39 -1.55 5.86
C PHE A 19 11.43 -3.01 6.31
N PHE A 20 11.93 -3.91 5.47
CA PHE A 20 12.10 -5.31 5.84
C PHE A 20 13.09 -5.48 7.00
N ILE A 21 14.25 -4.81 6.94
CA ILE A 21 15.26 -4.80 8.01
C ILE A 21 14.69 -4.16 9.26
N ARG A 22 14.04 -3.00 9.14
CA ARG A 22 13.43 -2.30 10.27
C ARG A 22 12.38 -3.15 10.99
N ARG A 23 11.62 -3.93 10.24
CA ARG A 23 10.54 -4.76 10.77
C ARG A 23 11.04 -6.04 11.42
N ASN A 24 11.97 -6.73 10.78
CA ASN A 24 12.41 -8.07 11.20
C ASN A 24 13.73 -8.05 11.97
N GLY A 25 14.65 -7.10 11.65
CA GLY A 25 15.96 -6.97 12.27
C GLY A 25 15.93 -6.14 13.55
N ILE A 26 15.44 -4.91 13.48
CA ILE A 26 15.55 -3.93 14.58
C ILE A 26 14.51 -4.19 15.68
N LYS A 27 13.45 -4.97 15.44
CA LYS A 27 12.40 -5.34 16.40
C LYS A 27 11.84 -4.15 17.18
N ILE A 28 11.40 -3.13 16.47
CA ILE A 28 10.82 -1.93 17.08
C ILE A 28 9.58 -2.33 17.91
N PRO A 29 9.46 -1.90 19.19
CA PRO A 29 8.37 -2.31 20.08
C PRO A 29 6.97 -2.06 19.50
N ARG A 30 6.79 -0.94 18.78
CA ARG A 30 5.54 -0.57 18.11
C ARG A 30 5.11 -1.58 17.03
N LEU A 31 6.06 -2.25 16.36
CA LEU A 31 5.78 -3.25 15.32
C LEU A 31 5.71 -4.68 15.85
N SER A 32 6.00 -4.88 17.14
CA SER A 32 6.00 -6.18 17.83
C SER A 32 4.89 -6.32 18.86
N SER A 33 3.89 -5.43 18.87
CA SER A 33 2.73 -5.50 19.74
C SER A 33 1.96 -6.83 19.59
N ILE A 34 1.22 -7.22 20.62
CA ILE A 34 0.45 -8.48 20.63
C ILE A 34 -0.56 -8.53 19.48
N GLU A 35 -1.16 -7.39 19.13
CA GLU A 35 -2.15 -7.24 18.06
C GLU A 35 -1.56 -7.49 16.66
N LEU A 36 -0.26 -7.28 16.50
CA LEU A 36 0.45 -7.48 15.22
C LEU A 36 1.11 -8.87 15.13
N LYS A 37 0.95 -9.75 16.13
CA LYS A 37 1.45 -11.12 16.10
C LYS A 37 0.57 -11.98 15.18
N GLY A 38 1.20 -12.95 14.50
CA GLY A 38 0.51 -13.90 13.63
C GLY A 38 0.31 -13.39 12.21
N TRP A 39 -0.87 -13.58 11.65
CA TRP A 39 -1.20 -13.28 10.25
C TRP A 39 -0.84 -11.86 9.81
N PRO A 40 -1.17 -10.78 10.57
CA PRO A 40 -0.85 -9.42 10.14
C PRO A 40 0.64 -9.14 9.96
N LYS A 41 1.50 -9.86 10.70
CA LYS A 41 2.95 -9.77 10.55
C LYS A 41 3.41 -10.45 9.26
N HIS A 42 2.88 -11.64 9.00
CA HIS A 42 3.21 -12.41 7.80
C HIS A 42 2.71 -11.70 6.53
N ASP A 43 1.49 -11.19 6.56
CA ASP A 43 0.89 -10.42 5.46
C ASP A 43 1.79 -9.26 5.03
N ALA A 44 2.23 -8.42 5.97
CA ALA A 44 3.10 -7.31 5.64
C ALA A 44 4.50 -7.73 5.15
N ASN A 45 5.03 -8.87 5.60
CA ASN A 45 6.29 -9.38 5.07
C ASN A 45 6.10 -9.93 3.65
N TRP A 46 4.99 -10.62 3.37
CA TRP A 46 4.66 -11.10 2.04
C TRP A 46 4.56 -9.97 1.02
N ILE A 47 3.93 -8.86 1.39
CA ILE A 47 3.85 -7.69 0.52
C ILE A 47 5.25 -7.18 0.16
N LEU A 48 6.12 -6.98 1.15
CA LEU A 48 7.50 -6.53 0.90
C LEU A 48 8.28 -7.51 0.01
N VAL A 49 8.09 -8.82 0.21
CA VAL A 49 8.73 -9.84 -0.63
C VAL A 49 8.20 -9.80 -2.07
N ILE A 50 6.89 -9.67 -2.25
CA ILE A 50 6.29 -9.59 -3.59
C ILE A 50 6.79 -8.33 -4.31
N GLU A 51 6.77 -7.16 -3.67
CA GLU A 51 7.28 -5.92 -4.24
C GLU A 51 8.75 -6.03 -4.63
N PHE A 52 9.58 -6.61 -3.76
CA PHE A 52 10.98 -6.87 -4.08
C PHE A 52 11.14 -7.75 -5.31
N CYS A 53 10.41 -8.85 -5.38
CA CYS A 53 10.47 -9.78 -6.52
C CYS A 53 10.02 -9.10 -7.83
N LEU A 54 8.98 -8.28 -7.77
CA LEU A 54 8.49 -7.54 -8.94
C LEU A 54 9.52 -6.53 -9.44
N MET A 55 10.16 -5.78 -8.54
CA MET A 55 11.20 -4.81 -8.93
C MET A 55 12.45 -5.52 -9.48
N MET A 56 12.83 -6.66 -8.90
CA MET A 56 13.94 -7.46 -9.41
C MET A 56 13.64 -8.06 -10.79
N ALA A 57 12.39 -8.46 -11.05
CA ALA A 57 11.98 -8.91 -12.38
C ALA A 57 12.08 -7.77 -13.41
N PHE A 58 11.65 -6.56 -13.04
CA PHE A 58 11.78 -5.37 -13.88
C PHE A 58 13.24 -5.07 -14.26
N PHE A 59 14.15 -5.07 -13.30
CA PHE A 59 15.58 -4.86 -13.57
C PHE A 59 16.20 -5.96 -14.43
N LYS A 60 15.83 -7.22 -14.18
CA LYS A 60 16.32 -8.36 -14.97
C LYS A 60 15.85 -8.28 -16.42
N MET A 61 14.60 -7.90 -16.64
CA MET A 61 14.05 -7.68 -17.96
C MET A 61 14.84 -6.59 -18.70
N ASN A 62 15.00 -5.42 -18.07
CA ASN A 62 15.70 -4.28 -18.67
C ASN A 62 17.17 -4.59 -18.98
N ALA A 63 17.84 -5.37 -18.13
CA ALA A 63 19.23 -5.77 -18.38
C ALA A 63 19.35 -6.71 -19.56
N ALA A 64 18.42 -7.67 -19.72
CA ALA A 64 18.41 -8.57 -20.85
C ALA A 64 18.08 -7.82 -22.16
N ASP A 65 17.10 -6.93 -22.13
CA ASP A 65 16.72 -6.08 -23.24
C ASP A 65 17.88 -5.18 -23.70
N TYR A 66 18.56 -4.53 -22.74
CA TYR A 66 19.76 -3.73 -23.03
C TYR A 66 20.85 -4.53 -23.74
N LEU A 67 21.15 -5.75 -23.28
CA LEU A 67 22.17 -6.58 -23.91
C LEU A 67 21.78 -7.05 -25.31
N LEU A 68 20.53 -7.39 -25.54
CA LEU A 68 20.03 -7.77 -26.86
C LEU A 68 20.11 -6.59 -27.82
N MET A 69 19.64 -5.41 -27.42
CA MET A 69 19.74 -4.18 -28.19
C MET A 69 21.20 -3.81 -28.48
N SER A 70 22.10 -3.97 -27.50
CA SER A 70 23.53 -3.68 -27.68
C SER A 70 24.18 -4.57 -28.72
N LYS A 71 23.81 -5.84 -28.77
CA LYS A 71 24.30 -6.80 -29.78
C LYS A 71 23.81 -6.47 -31.20
N GLU A 72 22.60 -5.94 -31.34
CA GLU A 72 22.01 -5.52 -32.59
C GLU A 72 22.50 -4.12 -33.05
N GLY A 73 23.27 -3.42 -32.20
CA GLY A 73 23.70 -2.04 -32.45
C GLY A 73 22.59 -0.99 -32.37
N LEU A 74 21.46 -1.33 -31.75
CA LEU A 74 20.24 -0.54 -31.69
C LEU A 74 19.91 -0.11 -30.26
N VAL A 75 20.87 0.44 -29.53
CA VAL A 75 20.58 0.87 -28.13
C VAL A 75 19.65 2.08 -28.13
N HIS A 76 18.40 1.85 -27.84
CA HIS A 76 17.40 2.88 -27.65
C HIS A 76 17.02 2.98 -26.16
N GLY A 77 17.38 4.09 -25.52
CA GLY A 77 17.04 4.36 -24.13
C GLY A 77 18.25 4.35 -23.20
N SER A 78 18.03 4.78 -21.97
CA SER A 78 19.03 4.79 -20.92
C SER A 78 18.60 3.86 -19.80
N PHE A 79 19.44 2.90 -19.45
CA PHE A 79 19.23 1.89 -18.43
C PHE A 79 20.31 2.02 -17.34
N PRO A 80 20.31 3.10 -16.55
CA PRO A 80 21.46 3.44 -15.69
C PRO A 80 21.77 2.39 -14.62
N ILE A 81 20.79 1.61 -14.19
CA ILE A 81 20.95 0.61 -13.15
C ILE A 81 21.13 -0.79 -13.75
N SER A 82 20.24 -1.19 -14.65
CA SER A 82 20.28 -2.50 -15.28
C SER A 82 21.51 -2.70 -16.13
N SER A 83 21.95 -1.68 -16.88
CA SER A 83 23.17 -1.75 -17.69
C SER A 83 24.46 -1.82 -16.88
N ASN A 84 24.52 -1.14 -15.73
CA ASN A 84 25.74 -1.06 -14.92
C ASN A 84 25.87 -2.14 -13.84
N LEU A 85 24.74 -2.67 -13.33
CA LEU A 85 24.76 -3.65 -12.25
C LEU A 85 24.47 -5.09 -12.72
N ILE A 86 23.48 -5.28 -13.59
CA ILE A 86 22.99 -6.61 -13.92
C ILE A 86 23.53 -7.10 -15.28
N ALA A 87 23.59 -6.24 -16.28
CA ALA A 87 24.09 -6.60 -17.60
C ALA A 87 25.54 -7.16 -17.57
N PRO A 88 26.50 -6.57 -16.80
CA PRO A 88 27.84 -7.14 -16.69
C PRO A 88 27.85 -8.55 -16.06
N ILE A 89 26.90 -8.85 -15.17
CA ILE A 89 26.78 -10.20 -14.59
C ILE A 89 26.34 -11.18 -15.67
N TYR A 90 25.38 -10.82 -16.51
CA TYR A 90 24.95 -11.68 -17.63
C TYR A 90 26.02 -11.90 -18.67
N GLU A 91 26.83 -10.87 -18.98
CA GLU A 91 27.98 -11.00 -19.85
C GLU A 91 29.06 -11.92 -19.26
N SER A 92 29.39 -11.77 -17.98
CA SER A 92 30.38 -12.60 -17.30
C SER A 92 29.98 -14.07 -17.21
N LEU A 93 28.68 -14.35 -17.15
CA LEU A 93 28.12 -15.69 -17.18
C LEU A 93 28.04 -16.28 -18.60
N GLY A 94 28.33 -15.50 -19.63
CA GLY A 94 28.34 -15.95 -21.01
C GLY A 94 26.98 -16.34 -21.56
N PHE A 95 25.91 -15.66 -21.14
CA PHE A 95 24.57 -15.99 -21.61
C PHE A 95 24.41 -15.75 -23.11
N GLY A 96 24.00 -16.80 -23.81
CA GLY A 96 23.67 -16.73 -25.23
C GLY A 96 22.37 -15.95 -25.48
N GLU A 97 22.16 -15.51 -26.72
CA GLU A 97 20.98 -14.70 -27.11
C GLU A 97 19.66 -15.39 -26.80
N GLY A 98 19.56 -16.71 -27.05
CA GLY A 98 18.35 -17.47 -26.76
C GLY A 98 17.99 -17.46 -25.25
N PHE A 99 19.01 -17.48 -24.37
CA PHE A 99 18.79 -17.41 -22.94
C PHE A 99 18.44 -15.99 -22.47
N LEU A 100 19.03 -14.97 -23.08
CA LEU A 100 18.68 -13.57 -22.81
C LEU A 100 17.22 -13.29 -23.20
N HIS A 101 16.76 -13.78 -24.35
CA HIS A 101 15.35 -13.70 -24.73
C HIS A 101 14.43 -14.44 -23.77
N PHE A 102 14.86 -15.59 -23.25
CA PHE A 102 14.09 -16.32 -22.24
C PHE A 102 13.97 -15.50 -20.94
N ILE A 103 15.06 -14.87 -20.49
CA ILE A 103 15.06 -14.02 -19.29
C ILE A 103 14.16 -12.78 -19.53
N GLU A 104 14.31 -12.10 -20.66
CA GLU A 104 13.53 -10.92 -21.00
C GLU A 104 12.03 -11.24 -20.96
N LYS A 105 11.59 -12.21 -21.74
CA LYS A 105 10.17 -12.60 -21.83
C LYS A 105 9.65 -13.21 -20.53
N GLY A 106 10.44 -14.04 -19.87
CA GLY A 106 10.10 -14.66 -18.60
C GLY A 106 9.94 -13.62 -17.49
N ALA A 107 10.86 -12.67 -17.39
CA ALA A 107 10.78 -11.59 -16.40
C ALA A 107 9.63 -10.64 -16.71
N TRP A 108 9.35 -10.36 -17.98
CA TRP A 108 8.20 -9.57 -18.41
C TRP A 108 6.88 -10.21 -17.97
N TRP A 109 6.70 -11.51 -18.29
CA TRP A 109 5.51 -12.24 -17.90
C TRP A 109 5.37 -12.33 -16.37
N PHE A 110 6.48 -12.61 -15.68
CA PHE A 110 6.48 -12.67 -14.22
C PHE A 110 6.08 -11.33 -13.59
N HIS A 111 6.61 -10.22 -14.12
CA HIS A 111 6.27 -8.88 -13.64
C HIS A 111 4.80 -8.57 -13.89
N PHE A 112 4.30 -8.79 -15.10
CA PHE A 112 2.92 -8.50 -15.48
C PHE A 112 1.91 -9.34 -14.69
N VAL A 113 2.07 -10.67 -14.69
CA VAL A 113 1.19 -11.59 -13.94
C VAL A 113 1.34 -11.36 -12.44
N GLY A 114 2.54 -11.07 -11.97
CA GLY A 114 2.81 -10.77 -10.56
C GLY A 114 2.10 -9.50 -10.08
N ILE A 115 2.03 -8.45 -10.90
CA ILE A 115 1.24 -7.24 -10.58
C ILE A 115 -0.26 -7.59 -10.48
N LEU A 116 -0.80 -8.35 -11.43
CA LEU A 116 -2.21 -8.76 -11.38
C LEU A 116 -2.50 -9.61 -10.13
N PHE A 117 -1.61 -10.54 -9.81
CA PHE A 117 -1.71 -11.33 -8.58
C PHE A 117 -1.66 -10.43 -7.33
N PHE A 118 -0.73 -9.48 -7.29
CA PHE A 118 -0.58 -8.55 -6.18
C PHE A 118 -1.83 -7.68 -5.99
N MET A 119 -2.41 -7.16 -7.07
CA MET A 119 -3.65 -6.39 -7.01
C MET A 119 -4.82 -7.21 -6.43
N ASN A 120 -4.96 -8.48 -6.83
CA ASN A 120 -5.96 -9.37 -6.24
C ASN A 120 -5.66 -9.69 -4.77
N TYR A 121 -4.38 -9.87 -4.43
CA TYR A 121 -3.96 -10.12 -3.05
C TYR A 121 -4.25 -8.94 -2.12
N LEU A 122 -4.11 -7.69 -2.60
CA LEU A 122 -4.40 -6.48 -1.82
C LEU A 122 -5.81 -6.46 -1.25
N TYR A 123 -6.77 -7.06 -1.94
CA TYR A 123 -8.16 -7.14 -1.47
C TYR A 123 -8.28 -7.90 -0.14
N TYR A 124 -7.49 -8.94 0.06
CA TYR A 124 -7.47 -9.76 1.28
C TYR A 124 -6.45 -9.27 2.31
N SER A 125 -5.61 -8.33 1.94
CA SER A 125 -4.54 -7.78 2.77
C SER A 125 -5.03 -6.59 3.58
N LYS A 126 -4.36 -6.36 4.71
CA LYS A 126 -4.54 -5.12 5.48
C LYS A 126 -4.20 -3.84 4.69
N HIS A 127 -3.52 -3.95 3.55
CA HIS A 127 -3.16 -2.81 2.69
C HIS A 127 -4.33 -2.25 1.87
N LEU A 128 -5.49 -2.90 1.89
CA LEU A 128 -6.72 -2.37 1.29
C LEU A 128 -7.07 -0.96 1.79
N HIS A 129 -6.67 -0.61 3.03
CA HIS A 129 -6.87 0.73 3.58
C HIS A 129 -6.20 1.85 2.76
N ILE A 130 -5.14 1.55 1.98
CA ILE A 130 -4.48 2.53 1.12
C ILE A 130 -5.45 2.98 0.01
N ILE A 131 -6.21 2.05 -0.55
CA ILE A 131 -7.24 2.35 -1.57
C ILE A 131 -8.37 3.15 -0.93
N PHE A 132 -8.80 2.77 0.26
CA PHE A 132 -9.87 3.46 0.98
C PHE A 132 -9.42 4.77 1.66
N ALA A 133 -8.13 5.08 1.70
CA ALA A 133 -7.64 6.32 2.29
C ALA A 133 -8.26 7.56 1.64
N PHE A 134 -8.40 7.58 0.30
CA PHE A 134 -9.00 8.70 -0.43
C PHE A 134 -10.47 8.91 -0.05
N PRO A 135 -11.38 7.93 -0.21
CA PRO A 135 -12.76 8.11 0.17
C PRO A 135 -12.92 8.39 1.68
N ASN A 136 -12.17 7.72 2.54
CA ASN A 136 -12.23 7.97 3.97
C ASN A 136 -11.80 9.38 4.36
N THR A 137 -10.81 9.94 3.67
CA THR A 137 -10.38 11.32 3.89
C THR A 137 -11.41 12.31 3.34
N TRP A 138 -12.00 12.01 2.18
CA TRP A 138 -13.02 12.86 1.56
C TRP A 138 -14.29 12.95 2.40
N TYR A 139 -14.74 11.83 2.95
CA TYR A 139 -15.93 11.76 3.81
C TYR A 139 -15.62 11.89 5.30
N ALA A 140 -14.40 12.28 5.66
CA ALA A 140 -14.01 12.43 7.06
C ALA A 140 -14.84 13.53 7.74
N ASN A 141 -15.33 13.27 8.95
CA ASN A 141 -15.98 14.26 9.76
C ASN A 141 -14.94 15.30 10.24
N LEU A 142 -15.12 16.55 9.81
CA LEU A 142 -14.25 17.69 10.14
C LEU A 142 -14.68 18.41 11.43
N GLU A 143 -15.75 17.96 12.09
CA GLU A 143 -16.16 18.54 13.37
C GLU A 143 -15.15 18.26 14.49
N LYS A 144 -15.14 19.11 15.50
CA LYS A 144 -14.22 18.98 16.63
C LYS A 144 -14.43 17.63 17.32
N LYS A 145 -13.35 16.84 17.40
CA LYS A 145 -13.35 15.57 18.15
C LYS A 145 -13.65 15.85 19.62
N GLY A 146 -14.60 15.11 20.20
CA GLY A 146 -15.03 15.30 21.61
C GLY A 146 -16.26 16.16 21.80
N LYS A 147 -16.87 16.69 20.73
CA LYS A 147 -18.20 17.28 20.80
C LYS A 147 -19.23 16.15 20.84
N PHE A 148 -19.75 15.88 22.02
CA PHE A 148 -20.88 14.96 22.18
C PHE A 148 -22.15 15.68 21.75
N ASN A 149 -22.89 15.11 20.81
CA ASN A 149 -24.26 15.54 20.56
C ASN A 149 -25.12 14.94 21.67
N ASN A 150 -25.57 15.79 22.59
CA ASN A 150 -26.52 15.34 23.58
C ASN A 150 -27.83 14.96 22.87
N LEU A 151 -28.38 13.81 23.22
CA LEU A 151 -29.71 13.44 22.80
C LEU A 151 -30.69 14.45 23.41
N ASN A 152 -31.44 15.15 22.56
CA ASN A 152 -32.37 16.18 23.01
C ASN A 152 -33.40 15.64 24.01
N SER A 153 -33.85 14.40 23.83
CA SER A 153 -34.73 13.69 24.78
C SER A 153 -34.12 13.57 26.17
N VAL A 154 -32.86 13.11 26.26
CA VAL A 154 -32.16 12.97 27.54
C VAL A 154 -31.91 14.32 28.19
N THR A 155 -31.56 15.33 27.41
CA THR A 155 -31.38 16.69 27.95
C THR A 155 -32.67 17.29 28.45
N GLN A 156 -33.81 17.01 27.80
CA GLN A 156 -35.13 17.44 28.29
C GLN A 156 -35.56 16.72 29.57
N GLU A 157 -35.38 15.41 29.65
CA GLU A 157 -35.66 14.63 30.88
C GLU A 157 -34.84 15.12 32.06
N ILE A 158 -33.53 15.38 31.88
CA ILE A 158 -32.68 15.92 32.94
C ILE A 158 -33.15 17.32 33.36
N LYS A 159 -33.56 18.20 32.42
CA LYS A 159 -34.09 19.50 32.74
C LYS A 159 -35.39 19.39 33.55
N LEU A 160 -36.28 18.48 33.17
CA LEU A 160 -37.52 18.19 33.93
C LEU A 160 -37.24 17.66 35.35
N MET A 161 -36.23 16.82 35.51
CA MET A 161 -35.83 16.34 36.83
C MET A 161 -35.18 17.40 37.70
N MET A 162 -34.55 18.42 37.12
CA MET A 162 -33.88 19.50 37.87
C MET A 162 -34.75 20.68 38.16
N ASP A 163 -35.90 20.83 37.51
CA ASP A 163 -36.86 21.91 37.75
C ASP A 163 -38.05 21.40 38.60
N PRO A 164 -38.13 21.77 39.88
CA PRO A 164 -39.20 21.29 40.78
C PRO A 164 -40.61 21.77 40.40
N ASN A 165 -40.74 22.75 39.50
CA ASN A 165 -42.03 23.28 39.00
C ASN A 165 -42.38 22.77 37.59
N ALA A 166 -41.58 21.92 36.98
CA ALA A 166 -41.85 21.40 35.65
C ALA A 166 -42.97 20.33 35.71
N ASP A 167 -43.98 20.50 34.86
CA ASP A 167 -45.05 19.51 34.70
C ASP A 167 -44.56 18.31 33.91
N PRO A 168 -44.44 17.09 34.50
CA PRO A 168 -43.99 15.90 33.82
C PRO A 168 -44.88 15.45 32.65
N TYR A 169 -46.12 15.95 32.61
CA TYR A 169 -47.13 15.61 31.60
C TYR A 169 -47.32 16.73 30.55
N ALA A 170 -46.59 17.84 30.63
CA ALA A 170 -46.64 18.84 29.60
C ALA A 170 -46.23 18.20 28.26
N ALA A 171 -47.13 18.28 27.26
CA ALA A 171 -46.92 17.66 25.94
C ALA A 171 -45.56 18.06 25.35
N GLN A 172 -44.70 17.08 25.18
CA GLN A 172 -43.41 17.30 24.53
C GLN A 172 -43.65 17.86 23.12
N PRO A 173 -43.05 18.98 22.75
CA PRO A 173 -43.08 19.38 21.33
C PRO A 173 -42.38 18.28 20.56
N GLU A 174 -43.12 17.68 19.65
CA GLU A 174 -42.66 16.66 18.71
C GLU A 174 -41.57 17.27 17.81
N SER A 175 -40.35 17.39 18.32
CA SER A 175 -39.20 17.70 17.48
C SER A 175 -38.82 16.43 16.75
N ALA A 176 -39.46 16.27 15.59
CA ALA A 176 -39.06 15.28 14.59
C ALA A 176 -37.67 15.64 14.05
N GLU A 177 -36.64 15.49 14.86
CA GLU A 177 -35.30 15.36 14.34
C GLU A 177 -35.14 13.91 13.87
N ALA A 178 -35.06 13.76 12.52
CA ALA A 178 -34.75 12.50 11.91
C ALA A 178 -33.49 11.88 12.58
N PRO A 179 -33.48 10.56 12.84
CA PRO A 179 -32.34 9.92 13.48
C PRO A 179 -31.07 10.28 12.74
N ALA A 180 -30.08 10.78 13.48
CA ALA A 180 -28.79 11.11 12.92
C ALA A 180 -28.30 9.89 12.12
N LYS A 181 -28.08 10.07 10.83
CA LYS A 181 -27.46 9.05 10.00
C LYS A 181 -26.10 8.75 10.61
N PHE A 182 -25.94 7.55 11.13
CA PHE A 182 -24.64 7.06 11.50
C PHE A 182 -23.81 7.02 10.22
N GLY A 183 -22.76 7.84 10.15
CA GLY A 183 -21.74 7.84 9.10
C GLY A 183 -20.52 7.10 9.58
#